data_f4f9a46288c9b824d732a0ae7a51af89
#
_entry.id   f4f9a46288c9b824d732a0ae7a51af89
#
_cell.length_a   1.000
_cell.length_b   1.000
_cell.length_c   1.000
_cell.angle_alpha   90.00
_cell.angle_beta   90.00
_cell.angle_gamma   90.00
#
_symmetry.space_group_name_H-M   'P 1'
#
loop_
_entity.id
_entity.type
_entity.pdbx_description
1 polymer ?
#
loop_
_entity_poly.entity_id
_entity_poly.type
_entity_poly.pdbx_seq_one_letter_code
_entity_poly.pdbx_strand_id
1 'polypeptide(L)'
;MFSEKNLISCNNSFKKLINFCLDENIISIDTEFVRNKTFYPQLCLLQIGTSTGSYAIDPNKISNLPLLKKILRNKNILKIFHSPRQDIEIFFNLFGSLPNNIFDTQIAYSFISQEYQISYEKIVLNILKIKLDKTFQYYDWTLRPINQNQLNYALNDVYYLRKIYFKLEQKLKSKNRFDWALEESKIYLNKKLYLNSPENYWKNIYPSKTKNLNLFKLKKIFEWREEKCISLNISRKLVFSDKDLVSLIKNPNNLNSLSIKYKLEKKDLIVIDKILSNNFDTLLEKKSKLLKSHFELLIILKIILKLISNELNISPNLIATTSDLEKLNFKNNKHSRLFKSWRNEVFGNKIKKFFNNELKIISKENNFFLEKN
;
A
#
# COMPACT_ATOMS: atom_id res chain seq x y z
N MET A 1 -24.58 20.03 -3.94
CA MET A 1 -25.12 18.88 -3.19
C MET A 1 -25.35 17.78 -4.21
N PHE A 2 -24.86 16.55 -3.97
CA PHE A 2 -25.10 15.43 -4.88
C PHE A 2 -26.53 14.93 -4.74
N SER A 3 -27.03 14.25 -5.77
CA SER A 3 -28.38 13.69 -5.80
C SER A 3 -28.35 12.20 -6.12
N GLU A 4 -29.48 11.52 -6.00
CA GLU A 4 -29.61 10.11 -6.38
C GLU A 4 -29.20 9.82 -7.84
N LYS A 5 -29.27 10.82 -8.71
CA LYS A 5 -28.80 10.71 -10.11
C LYS A 5 -27.29 10.43 -10.22
N ASN A 6 -26.54 10.70 -9.15
CA ASN A 6 -25.11 10.38 -9.06
C ASN A 6 -24.83 8.91 -8.66
N LEU A 7 -25.87 8.16 -8.21
CA LEU A 7 -25.78 6.73 -7.94
C LEU A 7 -26.12 5.91 -9.18
N ILE A 8 -25.14 5.22 -9.71
CA ILE A 8 -25.27 4.35 -10.88
C ILE A 8 -25.63 2.93 -10.42
N SER A 9 -26.89 2.54 -10.70
CA SER A 9 -27.47 1.26 -10.25
C SER A 9 -28.04 0.42 -11.40
N CYS A 10 -27.70 0.72 -12.66
CA CYS A 10 -28.07 -0.10 -13.80
C CYS A 10 -27.00 -0.11 -14.89
N ASN A 11 -26.96 -1.20 -15.68
CA ASN A 11 -25.96 -1.42 -16.71
C ASN A 11 -25.94 -0.33 -17.79
N ASN A 12 -27.09 0.23 -18.15
CA ASN A 12 -27.19 1.25 -19.21
C ASN A 12 -26.50 2.56 -18.76
N SER A 13 -26.82 3.05 -17.56
CA SER A 13 -26.18 4.23 -16.97
C SER A 13 -24.69 4.00 -16.75
N PHE A 14 -24.30 2.80 -16.32
CA PHE A 14 -22.89 2.43 -16.17
C PHE A 14 -22.15 2.48 -17.51
N LYS A 15 -22.73 1.90 -18.58
CA LYS A 15 -22.13 1.95 -19.93
C LYS A 15 -21.96 3.40 -20.42
N LYS A 16 -22.96 4.26 -20.18
CA LYS A 16 -22.87 5.69 -20.52
C LYS A 16 -21.73 6.38 -19.76
N LEU A 17 -21.60 6.13 -18.45
CA LEU A 17 -20.53 6.68 -17.64
C LEU A 17 -19.15 6.19 -18.13
N ILE A 18 -18.99 4.89 -18.43
CA ILE A 18 -17.72 4.36 -18.96
C ILE A 18 -17.34 5.04 -20.29
N ASN A 19 -18.30 5.19 -21.21
CA ASN A 19 -18.05 5.87 -22.48
C ASN A 19 -17.65 7.33 -22.25
N PHE A 20 -18.32 8.04 -21.36
CA PHE A 20 -17.95 9.40 -20.99
C PHE A 20 -16.54 9.48 -20.41
N CYS A 21 -16.17 8.54 -19.51
CA CYS A 21 -14.83 8.49 -18.95
C CYS A 21 -13.73 8.18 -19.98
N LEU A 22 -14.04 7.54 -21.11
CA LEU A 22 -13.06 7.28 -22.16
C LEU A 22 -12.61 8.55 -22.89
N ASP A 23 -13.42 9.61 -22.85
CA ASP A 23 -13.11 10.93 -23.41
C ASP A 23 -12.40 11.85 -22.40
N GLU A 24 -12.28 11.42 -21.13
CA GLU A 24 -11.58 12.16 -20.09
C GLU A 24 -10.06 11.90 -20.14
N ASN A 25 -9.26 12.95 -19.90
CA ASN A 25 -7.82 12.80 -19.70
C ASN A 25 -7.47 12.40 -18.25
N ILE A 26 -8.34 12.75 -17.30
CA ILE A 26 -8.09 12.62 -15.86
C ILE A 26 -9.38 12.23 -15.16
N ILE A 27 -9.34 11.14 -14.39
CA ILE A 27 -10.42 10.73 -13.49
C ILE A 27 -9.87 10.48 -12.08
N SER A 28 -10.64 10.77 -11.05
CA SER A 28 -10.35 10.34 -9.68
C SER A 28 -11.15 9.08 -9.36
N ILE A 29 -10.57 8.16 -8.60
CA ILE A 29 -11.19 6.88 -8.27
C ILE A 29 -10.98 6.61 -6.78
N ASP A 30 -12.02 6.08 -6.13
CA ASP A 30 -11.97 5.57 -4.77
C ASP A 30 -12.89 4.36 -4.63
N THR A 31 -12.73 3.57 -3.56
CA THR A 31 -13.58 2.39 -3.32
C THR A 31 -13.95 2.26 -1.86
N GLU A 32 -15.22 1.88 -1.62
CA GLU A 32 -15.65 1.37 -0.32
C GLU A 32 -15.75 -0.14 -0.36
N PHE A 33 -15.21 -0.81 0.63
CA PHE A 33 -15.14 -2.27 0.66
C PHE A 33 -15.19 -2.82 2.09
N VAL A 34 -15.47 -4.10 2.21
CA VAL A 34 -15.38 -4.83 3.49
C VAL A 34 -14.41 -6.00 3.38
N ARG A 35 -13.72 -6.31 4.50
CA ARG A 35 -12.77 -7.44 4.60
C ARG A 35 -12.88 -8.11 5.96
N ASN A 36 -14.09 -8.36 6.44
CA ASN A 36 -14.31 -8.91 7.78
C ASN A 36 -14.30 -10.44 7.80
N LYS A 37 -15.01 -11.07 6.86
CA LYS A 37 -15.21 -12.52 6.79
C LYS A 37 -14.45 -13.16 5.63
N THR A 38 -14.04 -12.40 4.63
CA THR A 38 -13.40 -12.90 3.42
C THR A 38 -11.88 -12.69 3.45
N PHE A 39 -11.16 -13.49 2.68
CA PHE A 39 -9.74 -13.32 2.45
C PHE A 39 -9.47 -12.13 1.53
N TYR A 40 -10.21 -12.05 0.42
CA TYR A 40 -10.16 -10.91 -0.50
C TYR A 40 -11.11 -9.80 -0.07
N PRO A 41 -10.74 -8.54 -0.26
CA PRO A 41 -11.66 -7.42 -0.04
C PRO A 41 -12.84 -7.52 -1.02
N GLN A 42 -14.05 -7.30 -0.50
CA GLN A 42 -15.28 -7.29 -1.27
C GLN A 42 -15.64 -5.84 -1.59
N LEU A 43 -15.66 -5.49 -2.88
CA LEU A 43 -16.10 -4.17 -3.35
C LEU A 43 -17.57 -3.94 -3.00
N CYS A 44 -17.86 -2.84 -2.29
CA CYS A 44 -19.23 -2.46 -1.90
C CYS A 44 -19.72 -1.22 -2.66
N LEU A 45 -18.82 -0.28 -2.97
CA LEU A 45 -19.13 0.90 -3.77
C LEU A 45 -17.87 1.33 -4.51
N LEU A 46 -18.03 1.78 -5.76
CA LEU A 46 -16.95 2.37 -6.54
C LEU A 46 -17.30 3.83 -6.84
N GLN A 47 -16.37 4.74 -6.61
CA GLN A 47 -16.55 6.14 -6.91
C GLN A 47 -15.65 6.56 -8.08
N ILE A 48 -16.20 7.39 -8.98
CA ILE A 48 -15.46 8.01 -10.09
C ILE A 48 -15.79 9.50 -10.14
N GLY A 49 -14.74 10.32 -10.05
CA GLY A 49 -14.83 11.76 -10.29
C GLY A 49 -14.32 12.12 -11.68
N THR A 50 -15.11 12.90 -12.42
CA THR A 50 -14.83 13.36 -13.78
C THR A 50 -14.75 14.88 -13.85
N SER A 51 -14.62 15.44 -15.05
CA SER A 51 -14.66 16.91 -15.27
C SER A 51 -16.01 17.53 -14.93
N THR A 52 -17.10 16.77 -15.11
CA THR A 52 -18.48 17.25 -14.98
C THR A 52 -19.16 16.85 -13.67
N GLY A 53 -18.62 15.87 -12.94
CA GLY A 53 -19.26 15.42 -11.71
C GLY A 53 -18.60 14.21 -11.07
N SER A 54 -19.19 13.77 -9.97
CA SER A 54 -18.79 12.57 -9.23
C SER A 54 -19.91 11.55 -9.26
N TYR A 55 -19.59 10.29 -9.43
CA TYR A 55 -20.52 9.19 -9.58
C TYR A 55 -20.14 8.05 -8.65
N ALA A 56 -21.13 7.46 -7.99
CA ALA A 56 -20.99 6.24 -7.20
C ALA A 56 -21.66 5.09 -7.96
N ILE A 57 -20.98 3.98 -8.09
CA ILE A 57 -21.43 2.79 -8.79
C ILE A 57 -21.70 1.69 -7.77
N ASP A 58 -22.93 1.16 -7.71
CA ASP A 58 -23.28 0.01 -6.88
C ASP A 58 -22.92 -1.29 -7.63
N PRO A 59 -21.83 -1.98 -7.27
CA PRO A 59 -21.38 -3.18 -7.98
C PRO A 59 -22.41 -4.33 -7.89
N ASN A 60 -23.27 -4.35 -6.87
CA ASN A 60 -24.33 -5.36 -6.71
C ASN A 60 -25.45 -5.25 -7.74
N LYS A 61 -25.57 -4.08 -8.38
CA LYS A 61 -26.60 -3.77 -9.41
C LYS A 61 -26.04 -3.79 -10.83
N ILE A 62 -24.74 -3.99 -11.01
CA ILE A 62 -24.05 -3.93 -12.30
C ILE A 62 -23.51 -5.31 -12.67
N SER A 63 -24.16 -5.98 -13.61
CA SER A 63 -23.68 -7.29 -14.13
C SER A 63 -22.47 -7.14 -15.07
N ASN A 64 -22.32 -6.00 -15.74
CA ASN A 64 -21.24 -5.76 -16.70
C ASN A 64 -20.10 -4.91 -16.11
N LEU A 65 -19.77 -5.12 -14.82
CA LEU A 65 -18.67 -4.45 -14.13
C LEU A 65 -17.31 -4.58 -14.85
N PRO A 66 -16.99 -5.69 -15.58
CA PRO A 66 -15.76 -5.79 -16.37
C PRO A 66 -15.54 -4.67 -17.42
N LEU A 67 -16.55 -3.91 -17.82
CA LEU A 67 -16.37 -2.72 -18.66
C LEU A 67 -15.44 -1.68 -18.03
N LEU A 68 -15.35 -1.63 -16.71
CA LEU A 68 -14.42 -0.77 -15.98
C LEU A 68 -12.96 -0.96 -16.44
N LYS A 69 -12.59 -2.16 -16.90
CA LYS A 69 -11.25 -2.44 -17.44
C LYS A 69 -10.87 -1.51 -18.59
N LYS A 70 -11.84 -1.02 -19.36
CA LYS A 70 -11.59 -0.11 -20.50
C LYS A 70 -10.92 1.17 -20.02
N ILE A 71 -11.43 1.78 -18.95
CA ILE A 71 -10.85 3.01 -18.38
C ILE A 71 -9.62 2.73 -17.51
N LEU A 72 -9.65 1.67 -16.69
CA LEU A 72 -8.51 1.34 -15.82
C LEU A 72 -7.24 1.05 -16.63
N ARG A 73 -7.36 0.33 -17.74
CA ARG A 73 -6.21 -0.05 -18.58
C ARG A 73 -5.83 1.00 -19.62
N ASN A 74 -6.65 2.04 -19.82
CA ASN A 74 -6.34 3.10 -20.78
C ASN A 74 -5.12 3.91 -20.30
N LYS A 75 -4.07 3.94 -21.11
CA LYS A 75 -2.82 4.66 -20.82
C LYS A 75 -2.96 6.17 -20.96
N ASN A 76 -3.95 6.63 -21.76
CA ASN A 76 -4.17 8.05 -21.99
C ASN A 76 -4.97 8.73 -20.87
N ILE A 77 -5.66 7.95 -20.04
CA ILE A 77 -6.39 8.47 -18.88
C ILE A 77 -5.50 8.38 -17.65
N LEU A 78 -5.26 9.47 -16.96
CA LEU A 78 -4.63 9.50 -15.64
C LEU A 78 -5.66 9.16 -14.56
N LYS A 79 -5.44 8.09 -13.81
CA LYS A 79 -6.27 7.71 -12.66
C LYS A 79 -5.65 8.24 -11.39
N ILE A 80 -6.37 9.15 -10.73
CA ILE A 80 -5.95 9.76 -9.46
C ILE A 80 -6.53 8.96 -8.32
N PHE A 81 -5.68 8.64 -7.36
CA PHE A 81 -6.02 7.93 -6.12
C PHE A 81 -5.40 8.62 -4.90
N HIS A 82 -5.82 8.19 -3.72
CA HIS A 82 -5.12 8.47 -2.47
C HIS A 82 -4.77 7.16 -1.77
N SER A 83 -3.46 6.82 -1.72
CA SER A 83 -2.98 5.57 -1.11
C SER A 83 -3.63 4.28 -1.69
N PRO A 84 -3.57 4.04 -3.00
CA PRO A 84 -4.45 3.15 -3.77
C PRO A 84 -4.17 1.65 -3.60
N ARG A 85 -3.37 1.22 -2.64
CA ARG A 85 -2.96 -0.18 -2.55
C ARG A 85 -4.14 -1.15 -2.45
N GLN A 86 -5.16 -0.79 -1.66
CA GLN A 86 -6.33 -1.64 -1.44
C GLN A 86 -7.30 -1.58 -2.62
N ASP A 87 -7.48 -0.41 -3.22
CA ASP A 87 -8.30 -0.23 -4.44
C ASP A 87 -7.75 -1.06 -5.60
N ILE A 88 -6.44 -0.99 -5.81
CA ILE A 88 -5.78 -1.77 -6.87
C ILE A 88 -5.80 -3.27 -6.54
N GLU A 89 -5.71 -3.69 -5.27
CA GLU A 89 -5.91 -5.09 -4.86
C GLU A 89 -7.31 -5.57 -5.27
N ILE A 90 -8.34 -4.76 -5.02
CA ILE A 90 -9.72 -5.06 -5.42
C ILE A 90 -9.83 -5.22 -6.94
N PHE A 91 -9.30 -4.26 -7.70
CA PHE A 91 -9.35 -4.34 -9.17
C PHE A 91 -8.54 -5.51 -9.72
N PHE A 92 -7.39 -5.81 -9.11
CA PHE A 92 -6.59 -6.97 -9.50
C PHE A 92 -7.32 -8.28 -9.25
N ASN A 93 -7.99 -8.42 -8.11
CA ASN A 93 -8.77 -9.62 -7.77
C ASN A 93 -10.00 -9.78 -8.67
N LEU A 94 -10.68 -8.67 -9.00
CA LEU A 94 -11.87 -8.69 -9.86
C LEU A 94 -11.53 -8.93 -11.34
N PHE A 95 -10.41 -8.40 -11.82
CA PHE A 95 -10.14 -8.30 -13.25
C PHE A 95 -8.88 -9.02 -13.72
N GLY A 96 -8.02 -9.51 -12.81
CA GLY A 96 -6.75 -10.16 -13.13
C GLY A 96 -5.70 -9.21 -13.73
N SER A 97 -5.95 -7.90 -13.71
CA SER A 97 -5.08 -6.90 -14.34
C SER A 97 -4.96 -5.64 -13.51
N LEU A 98 -3.78 -5.02 -13.56
CA LEU A 98 -3.51 -3.74 -12.91
C LEU A 98 -3.99 -2.57 -13.79
N PRO A 99 -4.34 -1.42 -13.18
CA PRO A 99 -4.56 -0.18 -13.91
C PRO A 99 -3.26 0.29 -14.58
N ASN A 100 -3.39 1.19 -15.56
CA ASN A 100 -2.27 1.92 -16.15
C ASN A 100 -2.36 3.40 -15.75
N ASN A 101 -1.26 4.12 -15.82
CA ASN A 101 -1.19 5.57 -15.66
C ASN A 101 -1.93 6.07 -14.42
N ILE A 102 -1.32 5.89 -13.26
CA ILE A 102 -1.87 6.25 -11.95
C ILE A 102 -1.07 7.36 -11.29
N PHE A 103 -1.75 8.13 -10.45
CA PHE A 103 -1.15 9.18 -9.62
C PHE A 103 -1.67 9.03 -8.18
N ASP A 104 -0.77 8.89 -7.22
CA ASP A 104 -1.11 8.84 -5.81
C ASP A 104 -0.88 10.20 -5.14
N THR A 105 -1.95 10.84 -4.68
CA THR A 105 -1.89 12.14 -4.01
C THR A 105 -1.18 12.08 -2.66
N GLN A 106 -1.17 10.92 -1.98
CA GLN A 106 -0.42 10.73 -0.74
C GLN A 106 1.09 10.77 -1.00
N ILE A 107 1.57 10.04 -1.99
CA ILE A 107 2.97 10.06 -2.43
C ILE A 107 3.33 11.46 -2.93
N ALA A 108 2.50 12.05 -3.77
CA ALA A 108 2.72 13.37 -4.36
C ALA A 108 2.89 14.46 -3.29
N TYR A 109 2.09 14.42 -2.23
CA TYR A 109 2.20 15.37 -1.12
C TYR A 109 3.55 15.27 -0.39
N SER A 110 4.12 14.08 -0.27
CA SER A 110 5.42 13.86 0.37
C SER A 110 6.60 14.48 -0.39
N PHE A 111 6.41 14.89 -1.65
CA PHE A 111 7.39 15.65 -2.43
C PHE A 111 7.36 17.17 -2.18
N ILE A 112 6.37 17.66 -1.44
CA ILE A 112 6.22 19.09 -1.10
C ILE A 112 6.10 19.33 0.40
N SER A 113 6.19 18.28 1.21
CA SER A 113 6.08 18.28 2.67
C SER A 113 6.97 17.21 3.28
N GLN A 114 7.39 17.41 4.53
CA GLN A 114 8.08 16.36 5.29
C GLN A 114 7.14 15.28 5.84
N GLU A 115 5.83 15.48 5.75
CA GLU A 115 4.85 14.45 6.14
C GLU A 115 4.88 13.27 5.17
N TYR A 116 4.97 12.07 5.73
CA TYR A 116 4.91 10.82 5.00
C TYR A 116 3.62 10.09 5.34
N GLN A 117 2.94 9.54 4.32
CA GLN A 117 1.66 8.83 4.50
C GLN A 117 0.57 9.72 5.14
N ILE A 118 0.44 10.95 4.67
CA ILE A 118 -0.63 11.85 5.09
C ILE A 118 -2.00 11.22 4.85
N SER A 119 -2.93 11.33 5.82
CA SER A 119 -4.31 10.85 5.62
C SER A 119 -5.07 11.74 4.64
N TYR A 120 -6.10 11.17 4.00
CA TYR A 120 -6.94 11.88 3.05
C TYR A 120 -7.56 13.16 3.65
N GLU A 121 -8.10 13.06 4.84
CA GLU A 121 -8.66 14.19 5.57
C GLU A 121 -7.64 15.33 5.78
N LYS A 122 -6.43 14.97 6.20
CA LYS A 122 -5.37 15.97 6.43
C LYS A 122 -4.94 16.66 5.13
N ILE A 123 -4.83 15.92 4.03
CA ILE A 123 -4.46 16.53 2.75
C ILE A 123 -5.57 17.45 2.23
N VAL A 124 -6.86 17.08 2.39
CA VAL A 124 -8.00 17.96 2.08
C VAL A 124 -7.94 19.23 2.92
N LEU A 125 -7.72 19.10 4.23
CA LEU A 125 -7.59 20.26 5.12
C LEU A 125 -6.39 21.14 4.75
N ASN A 126 -5.23 20.55 4.50
CA ASN A 126 -4.00 21.29 4.23
C ASN A 126 -4.04 22.00 2.86
N ILE A 127 -4.60 21.36 1.84
CA ILE A 127 -4.60 21.89 0.46
C ILE A 127 -5.84 22.72 0.15
N LEU A 128 -7.03 22.27 0.60
CA LEU A 128 -8.29 22.91 0.24
C LEU A 128 -8.90 23.75 1.37
N LYS A 129 -8.36 23.64 2.61
CA LYS A 129 -8.89 24.30 3.82
C LYS A 129 -10.32 23.84 4.18
N ILE A 130 -10.68 22.62 3.83
CA ILE A 130 -11.97 22.00 4.08
C ILE A 130 -11.81 20.92 5.14
N LYS A 131 -12.67 20.92 6.15
CA LYS A 131 -12.76 19.85 7.16
C LYS A 131 -13.77 18.83 6.69
N LEU A 132 -13.33 17.58 6.52
CA LEU A 132 -14.21 16.47 6.14
C LEU A 132 -14.96 15.91 7.35
N ASP A 133 -16.18 15.44 7.12
CA ASP A 133 -16.93 14.62 8.07
C ASP A 133 -16.43 13.17 7.99
N LYS A 134 -16.27 12.52 9.15
CA LYS A 134 -15.78 11.14 9.29
C LYS A 134 -16.87 10.13 9.64
N THR A 135 -18.09 10.55 9.71
CA THR A 135 -19.19 9.74 10.26
C THR A 135 -19.32 8.37 9.60
N PHE A 136 -18.97 8.26 8.31
CA PHE A 136 -19.13 7.03 7.54
C PHE A 136 -17.82 6.26 7.25
N GLN A 137 -16.68 6.68 7.79
CA GLN A 137 -15.38 6.03 7.57
C GLN A 137 -15.34 4.53 7.93
N TYR A 138 -16.10 4.13 8.98
CA TYR A 138 -16.17 2.75 9.47
C TYR A 138 -17.56 2.13 9.31
N TYR A 139 -18.33 2.68 8.37
CA TYR A 139 -19.69 2.19 8.14
C TYR A 139 -19.69 0.83 7.44
N ASP A 140 -20.75 0.04 7.65
CA ASP A 140 -20.94 -1.21 6.91
C ASP A 140 -21.51 -0.93 5.51
N TRP A 141 -20.61 -0.80 4.54
CA TRP A 141 -20.94 -0.52 3.15
C TRP A 141 -21.64 -1.67 2.42
N THR A 142 -21.89 -2.82 3.08
CA THR A 142 -22.71 -3.89 2.50
C THR A 142 -24.21 -3.59 2.59
N LEU A 143 -24.61 -2.70 3.51
CA LEU A 143 -25.99 -2.37 3.74
C LEU A 143 -26.63 -1.63 2.56
N ARG A 144 -27.90 -1.94 2.31
CA ARG A 144 -28.71 -1.30 1.26
C ARG A 144 -30.11 -0.97 1.81
N PRO A 145 -30.75 0.11 1.35
CA PRO A 145 -30.28 1.09 0.35
C PRO A 145 -29.19 2.00 0.89
N ILE A 146 -28.33 2.55 0.02
CA ILE A 146 -27.38 3.62 0.37
C ILE A 146 -28.17 4.91 0.56
N ASN A 147 -28.07 5.51 1.75
CA ASN A 147 -28.75 6.74 2.04
C ASN A 147 -27.99 7.97 1.49
N GLN A 148 -28.68 9.14 1.46
CA GLN A 148 -28.13 10.35 0.87
C GLN A 148 -26.84 10.84 1.55
N ASN A 149 -26.71 10.68 2.88
CA ASN A 149 -25.52 11.11 3.62
C ASN A 149 -24.32 10.23 3.29
N GLN A 150 -24.50 8.92 3.18
CA GLN A 150 -23.49 7.98 2.72
C GLN A 150 -23.05 8.27 1.30
N LEU A 151 -24.01 8.53 0.40
CA LEU A 151 -23.74 8.90 -0.98
C LEU A 151 -22.92 10.20 -1.04
N ASN A 152 -23.29 11.22 -0.27
CA ASN A 152 -22.56 12.48 -0.22
C ASN A 152 -21.14 12.28 0.32
N TYR A 153 -20.94 11.44 1.36
CA TYR A 153 -19.63 11.09 1.86
C TYR A 153 -18.74 10.48 0.77
N ALA A 154 -19.19 9.39 0.17
CA ALA A 154 -18.43 8.67 -0.86
C ALA A 154 -18.13 9.54 -2.11
N LEU A 155 -19.07 10.38 -2.54
CA LEU A 155 -18.88 11.26 -3.70
C LEU A 155 -17.92 12.42 -3.40
N ASN A 156 -17.87 12.90 -2.15
CA ASN A 156 -16.93 13.92 -1.72
C ASN A 156 -15.47 13.43 -1.84
N ASP A 157 -15.22 12.14 -1.60
CA ASP A 157 -13.87 11.61 -1.68
C ASP A 157 -13.30 11.81 -3.09
N VAL A 158 -13.98 11.41 -4.15
CA VAL A 158 -13.49 11.60 -5.52
C VAL A 158 -13.58 13.07 -6.01
N TYR A 159 -14.54 13.84 -5.49
CA TYR A 159 -14.67 15.26 -5.83
C TYR A 159 -13.48 16.08 -5.31
N TYR A 160 -13.14 15.93 -4.03
CA TYR A 160 -11.99 16.65 -3.45
C TYR A 160 -10.67 16.08 -3.93
N LEU A 161 -10.59 14.76 -4.19
CA LEU A 161 -9.39 14.11 -4.72
C LEU A 161 -8.95 14.75 -6.05
N ARG A 162 -9.91 15.00 -6.95
CA ARG A 162 -9.63 15.70 -8.21
C ARG A 162 -9.13 17.13 -7.99
N LYS A 163 -9.72 17.87 -7.05
CA LYS A 163 -9.28 19.24 -6.70
C LYS A 163 -7.89 19.26 -6.10
N ILE A 164 -7.58 18.29 -5.22
CA ILE A 164 -6.24 18.12 -4.63
C ILE A 164 -5.21 17.89 -5.73
N TYR A 165 -5.51 17.01 -6.69
CA TYR A 165 -4.60 16.71 -7.80
C TYR A 165 -4.15 17.99 -8.51
N PHE A 166 -5.06 18.84 -8.96
CA PHE A 166 -4.70 20.06 -9.69
C PHE A 166 -3.84 21.02 -8.84
N LYS A 167 -4.13 21.12 -7.54
CA LYS A 167 -3.31 21.93 -6.63
C LYS A 167 -1.91 21.33 -6.41
N LEU A 168 -1.82 19.99 -6.31
CA LEU A 168 -0.54 19.30 -6.19
C LEU A 168 0.26 19.38 -7.49
N GLU A 169 -0.38 19.16 -8.63
CA GLU A 169 0.24 19.27 -9.95
C GLU A 169 0.93 20.63 -10.13
N GLN A 170 0.22 21.73 -9.84
CA GLN A 170 0.77 23.08 -9.91
C GLN A 170 1.99 23.25 -8.99
N LYS A 171 1.89 22.81 -7.72
CA LYS A 171 3.00 22.91 -6.75
C LYS A 171 4.18 22.02 -7.12
N LEU A 172 3.94 20.83 -7.64
CA LEU A 172 4.99 19.92 -8.04
C LEU A 172 5.71 20.40 -9.30
N LYS A 173 4.97 20.91 -10.30
CA LYS A 173 5.55 21.48 -11.51
C LYS A 173 6.42 22.72 -11.20
N SER A 174 6.00 23.60 -10.30
CA SER A 174 6.81 24.77 -9.87
C SER A 174 8.11 24.38 -9.17
N LYS A 175 8.24 23.14 -8.69
CA LYS A 175 9.42 22.58 -8.03
C LYS A 175 10.18 21.56 -8.90
N ASN A 176 9.76 21.33 -10.15
CA ASN A 176 10.29 20.30 -11.06
C ASN A 176 10.23 18.87 -10.47
N ARG A 177 9.13 18.54 -9.73
CA ARG A 177 8.97 17.26 -9.03
C ARG A 177 7.75 16.45 -9.47
N PHE A 178 7.04 16.92 -10.48
CA PHE A 178 5.82 16.23 -10.95
C PHE A 178 6.13 14.85 -11.51
N ASP A 179 7.18 14.73 -12.32
CA ASP A 179 7.61 13.46 -12.90
C ASP A 179 8.11 12.48 -11.82
N TRP A 180 8.72 12.98 -10.74
CA TRP A 180 9.10 12.16 -9.60
C TRP A 180 7.87 11.54 -8.91
N ALA A 181 6.80 12.32 -8.76
CA ALA A 181 5.55 11.83 -8.16
C ALA A 181 4.85 10.79 -9.06
N LEU A 182 4.86 11.01 -10.38
CA LEU A 182 4.36 10.02 -11.35
C LEU A 182 5.16 8.74 -11.34
N GLU A 183 6.49 8.85 -11.31
CA GLU A 183 7.38 7.69 -11.25
C GLU A 183 7.16 6.89 -9.97
N GLU A 184 7.10 7.56 -8.82
CA GLU A 184 6.93 6.88 -7.53
C GLU A 184 5.56 6.22 -7.41
N SER A 185 4.52 6.80 -7.99
CA SER A 185 3.18 6.19 -8.02
C SER A 185 3.17 4.82 -8.73
N LYS A 186 4.12 4.57 -9.65
CA LYS A 186 4.23 3.28 -10.36
C LYS A 186 4.57 2.10 -9.44
N ILE A 187 4.96 2.33 -8.18
CA ILE A 187 5.17 1.25 -7.21
C ILE A 187 3.95 0.33 -7.11
N TYR A 188 2.75 0.88 -7.21
CA TYR A 188 1.50 0.12 -7.17
C TYR A 188 1.21 -0.69 -8.45
N LEU A 189 1.98 -0.50 -9.52
CA LEU A 189 1.87 -1.28 -10.76
C LEU A 189 2.70 -2.57 -10.73
N ASN A 190 3.32 -2.88 -9.60
CA ASN A 190 4.04 -4.12 -9.41
C ASN A 190 3.08 -5.24 -9.01
N LYS A 191 2.84 -6.19 -9.91
CA LYS A 191 1.98 -7.36 -9.68
C LYS A 191 2.31 -8.15 -8.40
N LYS A 192 3.60 -8.21 -8.03
CA LYS A 192 4.04 -8.93 -6.82
C LYS A 192 3.41 -8.41 -5.53
N LEU A 193 2.91 -7.17 -5.51
CA LEU A 193 2.22 -6.60 -4.34
C LEU A 193 0.85 -7.24 -4.09
N TYR A 194 0.24 -7.85 -5.11
CA TYR A 194 -1.13 -8.36 -5.11
C TYR A 194 -1.19 -9.88 -5.27
N LEU A 195 -0.07 -10.49 -5.65
CA LEU A 195 0.05 -11.95 -5.67
C LEU A 195 0.18 -12.44 -4.24
N ASN A 196 -0.74 -13.31 -3.84
CA ASN A 196 -0.64 -13.99 -2.56
C ASN A 196 0.47 -15.05 -2.65
N SER A 197 1.40 -14.99 -1.70
CA SER A 197 2.51 -15.95 -1.57
C SER A 197 2.37 -16.67 -0.24
N PRO A 198 1.57 -17.76 -0.17
CA PRO A 198 1.30 -18.51 1.06
C PRO A 198 2.59 -18.88 1.80
N GLU A 199 3.61 -19.29 1.06
CA GLU A 199 4.92 -19.71 1.55
C GLU A 199 5.72 -18.56 2.23
N ASN A 200 5.32 -17.31 2.02
CA ASN A 200 6.02 -16.14 2.56
C ASN A 200 5.30 -15.44 3.71
N TYR A 201 4.03 -15.79 3.99
CA TYR A 201 3.23 -15.06 4.99
C TYR A 201 3.84 -15.09 6.40
N TRP A 202 4.48 -16.20 6.79
CA TRP A 202 5.16 -16.35 8.08
C TRP A 202 6.16 -15.23 8.38
N LYS A 203 6.73 -14.58 7.35
CA LYS A 203 7.67 -13.45 7.49
C LYS A 203 7.01 -12.23 8.15
N ASN A 204 5.70 -12.08 8.05
CA ASN A 204 4.96 -10.97 8.66
C ASN A 204 4.83 -11.15 10.20
N ILE A 205 4.96 -12.39 10.68
CA ILE A 205 4.85 -12.76 12.10
C ILE A 205 6.19 -12.79 12.79
N TYR A 206 7.25 -13.07 12.00
CA TYR A 206 8.64 -13.10 12.43
C TYR A 206 9.26 -11.69 12.36
N PRO A 207 10.05 -11.21 13.35
CA PRO A 207 10.72 -11.92 14.45
C PRO A 207 10.13 -11.69 15.86
N SER A 208 9.06 -10.92 16.01
CA SER A 208 8.66 -10.39 17.32
C SER A 208 8.07 -11.44 18.30
N LYS A 209 7.51 -12.53 17.79
CA LYS A 209 6.78 -13.53 18.61
C LYS A 209 7.29 -14.96 18.48
N THR A 210 8.36 -15.19 17.71
CA THR A 210 8.74 -16.54 17.26
C THR A 210 10.17 -16.93 17.62
N LYS A 211 10.81 -16.22 18.56
CA LYS A 211 12.12 -16.67 19.10
C LYS A 211 11.99 -18.12 19.58
N ASN A 212 12.91 -18.98 19.13
CA ASN A 212 12.99 -20.41 19.48
C ASN A 212 11.87 -21.31 18.89
N LEU A 213 11.12 -20.87 17.86
CA LEU A 213 10.22 -21.75 17.15
C LEU A 213 10.96 -22.50 16.02
N ASN A 214 10.54 -23.74 15.78
CA ASN A 214 10.98 -24.48 14.61
C ASN A 214 10.51 -23.78 13.34
N LEU A 215 11.46 -23.30 12.53
CA LEU A 215 11.19 -22.48 11.35
C LEU A 215 10.45 -23.27 10.27
N PHE A 216 10.75 -24.57 10.14
CA PHE A 216 10.06 -25.44 9.18
C PHE A 216 8.57 -25.52 9.53
N LYS A 217 8.24 -25.85 10.79
CA LYS A 217 6.85 -25.94 11.25
C LYS A 217 6.13 -24.61 11.07
N LEU A 218 6.80 -23.49 11.42
CA LEU A 218 6.26 -22.16 11.23
C LEU A 218 5.90 -21.88 9.77
N LYS A 219 6.84 -22.10 8.85
CA LYS A 219 6.60 -21.89 7.41
C LYS A 219 5.44 -22.73 6.91
N LYS A 220 5.46 -24.03 7.17
CA LYS A 220 4.49 -24.97 6.61
C LYS A 220 3.08 -24.80 7.17
N ILE A 221 2.94 -24.52 8.46
CA ILE A 221 1.61 -24.33 9.04
C ILE A 221 0.95 -23.03 8.60
N PHE A 222 1.75 -21.95 8.42
CA PHE A 222 1.25 -20.70 7.86
C PHE A 222 0.93 -20.83 6.37
N GLU A 223 1.74 -21.56 5.60
CA GLU A 223 1.48 -21.87 4.19
C GLU A 223 0.15 -22.61 4.03
N TRP A 224 -0.08 -23.69 4.76
CA TRP A 224 -1.34 -24.42 4.80
C TRP A 224 -2.54 -23.50 5.08
N ARG A 225 -2.45 -22.66 6.13
CA ARG A 225 -3.53 -21.74 6.44
C ARG A 225 -3.82 -20.74 5.32
N GLU A 226 -2.79 -20.13 4.73
CA GLU A 226 -2.96 -19.17 3.65
C GLU A 226 -3.62 -19.83 2.43
N GLU A 227 -3.18 -21.03 2.05
CA GLU A 227 -3.80 -21.80 0.96
C GLU A 227 -5.28 -22.08 1.23
N LYS A 228 -5.63 -22.47 2.46
CA LYS A 228 -7.01 -22.68 2.85
C LYS A 228 -7.83 -21.38 2.84
N CYS A 229 -7.27 -20.28 3.33
CA CYS A 229 -7.92 -18.97 3.28
C CYS A 229 -8.20 -18.51 1.85
N ILE A 230 -7.25 -18.72 0.95
CA ILE A 230 -7.34 -18.36 -0.47
C ILE A 230 -8.41 -19.22 -1.17
N SER A 231 -8.34 -20.53 -0.99
CA SER A 231 -9.23 -21.50 -1.67
C SER A 231 -10.70 -21.33 -1.27
N LEU A 232 -10.96 -21.03 0.00
CA LEU A 232 -12.31 -20.85 0.54
C LEU A 232 -12.77 -19.38 0.55
N ASN A 233 -11.90 -18.44 0.24
CA ASN A 233 -12.12 -17.00 0.39
C ASN A 233 -12.61 -16.63 1.81
N ILE A 234 -11.98 -17.21 2.84
CA ILE A 234 -12.33 -16.98 4.25
C ILE A 234 -11.19 -16.25 4.96
N SER A 235 -11.52 -15.31 5.85
CA SER A 235 -10.52 -14.53 6.58
C SER A 235 -9.64 -15.42 7.49
N ARG A 236 -8.37 -15.03 7.64
CA ARG A 236 -7.38 -15.74 8.46
C ARG A 236 -7.86 -16.06 9.87
N LYS A 237 -8.57 -15.11 10.50
CA LYS A 237 -9.08 -15.28 11.87
C LYS A 237 -10.14 -16.38 11.97
N LEU A 238 -10.91 -16.62 10.92
CA LEU A 238 -11.95 -17.64 10.88
C LEU A 238 -11.38 -19.02 10.55
N VAL A 239 -10.30 -19.10 9.77
CA VAL A 239 -9.63 -20.37 9.49
C VAL A 239 -8.74 -20.77 10.67
N PHE A 240 -7.84 -19.86 11.11
CA PHE A 240 -6.97 -20.11 12.26
C PHE A 240 -6.21 -18.82 12.61
N SER A 241 -6.31 -18.32 13.83
CA SER A 241 -5.64 -17.06 14.22
C SER A 241 -4.11 -17.23 14.28
N ASP A 242 -3.35 -16.15 14.02
CA ASP A 242 -1.89 -16.17 14.14
C ASP A 242 -1.42 -16.58 15.53
N LYS A 243 -2.13 -16.12 16.58
CA LYS A 243 -1.82 -16.44 17.97
C LYS A 243 -1.97 -17.94 18.24
N ASP A 244 -3.04 -18.53 17.76
CA ASP A 244 -3.33 -19.95 18.01
C ASP A 244 -2.41 -20.85 17.19
N LEU A 245 -2.04 -20.48 15.95
CA LEU A 245 -1.04 -21.22 15.18
C LEU A 245 0.34 -21.20 15.86
N VAL A 246 0.77 -20.05 16.37
CA VAL A 246 2.03 -19.95 17.12
C VAL A 246 1.97 -20.79 18.42
N SER A 247 0.82 -20.78 19.11
CA SER A 247 0.59 -21.61 20.31
C SER A 247 0.65 -23.10 19.99
N LEU A 248 0.06 -23.52 18.87
CA LEU A 248 0.07 -24.90 18.41
C LEU A 248 1.48 -25.40 18.08
N ILE A 249 2.31 -24.59 17.44
CA ILE A 249 3.72 -24.95 17.17
C ILE A 249 4.50 -25.14 18.48
N LYS A 250 4.22 -24.32 19.52
CA LYS A 250 4.86 -24.44 20.84
C LYS A 250 4.39 -25.66 21.62
N ASN A 251 3.11 -25.95 21.52
CA ASN A 251 2.46 -27.05 22.22
C ASN A 251 1.52 -27.82 21.28
N PRO A 252 2.02 -28.87 20.59
CA PRO A 252 1.21 -29.69 19.66
C PRO A 252 -0.01 -30.34 20.30
N ASN A 253 0.00 -30.59 21.60
CA ASN A 253 -1.13 -31.21 22.32
C ASN A 253 -2.40 -30.36 22.27
N ASN A 254 -2.29 -29.06 21.95
CA ASN A 254 -3.44 -28.17 21.79
C ASN A 254 -4.25 -28.46 20.51
N LEU A 255 -3.78 -29.36 19.61
CA LEU A 255 -4.43 -29.59 18.32
C LEU A 255 -5.90 -29.99 18.48
N ASN A 256 -6.23 -30.88 19.43
CA ASN A 256 -7.60 -31.36 19.62
C ASN A 256 -8.54 -30.21 20.02
N SER A 257 -8.18 -29.38 20.99
CA SER A 257 -9.00 -28.27 21.43
C SER A 257 -9.16 -27.19 20.33
N LEU A 258 -8.10 -26.92 19.59
CA LEU A 258 -8.11 -25.96 18.49
C LEU A 258 -8.89 -26.47 17.27
N SER A 259 -8.86 -27.79 17.03
CA SER A 259 -9.64 -28.40 15.95
C SER A 259 -11.15 -28.23 16.16
N ILE A 260 -11.62 -28.37 17.38
CA ILE A 260 -13.02 -28.12 17.75
C ILE A 260 -13.35 -26.62 17.59
N LYS A 261 -12.49 -25.72 18.10
CA LYS A 261 -12.67 -24.27 18.01
C LYS A 261 -12.83 -23.79 16.56
N TYR A 262 -12.00 -24.28 15.66
CA TYR A 262 -11.96 -23.86 14.25
C TYR A 262 -12.72 -24.77 13.31
N LYS A 263 -13.40 -25.81 13.83
CA LYS A 263 -14.17 -26.83 13.05
C LYS A 263 -13.33 -27.40 11.91
N LEU A 264 -12.09 -27.86 12.25
CA LEU A 264 -11.18 -28.41 11.25
C LEU A 264 -11.70 -29.75 10.72
N GLU A 265 -11.55 -29.97 9.42
CA GLU A 265 -11.89 -31.25 8.77
C GLU A 265 -10.81 -32.31 9.02
N LYS A 266 -11.14 -33.58 8.89
CA LYS A 266 -10.17 -34.70 9.04
C LYS A 266 -8.92 -34.51 8.17
N LYS A 267 -9.09 -34.04 6.93
CA LYS A 267 -7.97 -33.76 6.02
C LYS A 267 -7.01 -32.66 6.55
N ASP A 268 -7.55 -31.67 7.22
CA ASP A 268 -6.74 -30.59 7.82
C ASP A 268 -5.90 -31.14 8.98
N LEU A 269 -6.52 -31.98 9.83
CA LEU A 269 -5.84 -32.58 10.97
C LEU A 269 -4.66 -33.46 10.52
N ILE A 270 -4.84 -34.27 9.46
CA ILE A 270 -3.75 -35.06 8.88
C ILE A 270 -2.58 -34.19 8.41
N VAL A 271 -2.87 -33.09 7.73
CA VAL A 271 -1.83 -32.18 7.22
C VAL A 271 -1.12 -31.49 8.40
N ILE A 272 -1.87 -30.97 9.37
CA ILE A 272 -1.31 -30.30 10.54
C ILE A 272 -0.47 -31.26 11.37
N ASP A 273 -0.96 -32.43 11.66
CA ASP A 273 -0.24 -33.45 12.44
C ASP A 273 1.08 -33.86 11.75
N LYS A 274 1.05 -34.06 10.44
CA LYS A 274 2.26 -34.34 9.63
C LYS A 274 3.28 -33.17 9.71
N ILE A 275 2.83 -31.93 9.76
CA ILE A 275 3.72 -30.76 9.91
C ILE A 275 4.31 -30.74 11.33
N LEU A 276 3.50 -31.02 12.36
CA LEU A 276 3.92 -30.97 13.76
C LEU A 276 4.84 -32.13 14.15
N SER A 277 4.63 -33.34 13.61
CA SER A 277 5.46 -34.52 13.86
C SER A 277 6.83 -34.47 13.14
N ASN A 278 6.99 -33.57 12.16
CA ASN A 278 8.24 -33.46 11.42
C ASN A 278 9.35 -32.81 12.28
N ASN A 279 10.47 -33.53 12.44
CA ASN A 279 11.62 -33.13 13.29
C ASN A 279 12.76 -32.44 12.51
N PHE A 280 12.52 -31.91 11.31
CA PHE A 280 13.54 -31.11 10.64
C PHE A 280 13.84 -29.83 11.44
N ASP A 281 14.97 -29.80 12.10
CA ASP A 281 15.53 -28.60 12.72
C ASP A 281 16.22 -27.76 11.66
N THR A 282 15.47 -26.90 11.03
CA THR A 282 16.07 -25.77 10.33
C THR A 282 16.35 -24.67 11.36
N LEU A 283 17.56 -24.64 11.86
CA LEU A 283 18.05 -23.53 12.69
C LEU A 283 17.89 -22.24 11.89
N LEU A 284 17.28 -21.25 12.51
CA LEU A 284 17.27 -19.91 11.99
C LEU A 284 18.70 -19.44 11.81
N GLU A 285 19.08 -19.09 10.58
CA GLU A 285 20.25 -18.25 10.38
C GLU A 285 20.09 -17.02 11.27
N LYS A 286 20.97 -16.93 12.30
CA LYS A 286 21.07 -15.74 13.11
C LYS A 286 21.32 -14.59 12.13
N LYS A 287 20.42 -13.60 12.09
CA LYS A 287 20.75 -12.33 11.42
C LYS A 287 22.14 -11.96 11.91
N SER A 288 23.10 -11.89 11.00
CA SER A 288 24.46 -11.46 11.33
C SER A 288 24.35 -10.15 12.10
N LYS A 289 24.93 -10.07 13.31
CA LYS A 289 25.04 -8.79 14.02
C LYS A 289 25.71 -7.83 13.04
N LEU A 290 25.05 -6.73 12.73
CA LEU A 290 25.66 -5.65 11.94
C LEU A 290 27.03 -5.35 12.59
N LEU A 291 28.08 -5.42 11.80
CA LEU A 291 29.44 -5.07 12.27
C LEU A 291 29.40 -3.63 12.79
N LYS A 292 30.17 -3.30 13.80
CA LYS A 292 30.22 -1.95 14.42
C LYS A 292 30.38 -0.85 13.35
N SER A 293 31.22 -1.09 12.35
CA SER A 293 31.43 -0.20 11.19
C SER A 293 30.17 0.04 10.35
N HIS A 294 29.27 -0.95 10.23
CA HIS A 294 27.98 -0.76 9.54
C HIS A 294 27.01 0.11 10.35
N PHE A 295 27.10 0.07 11.66
CA PHE A 295 26.26 0.91 12.51
C PHE A 295 26.65 2.38 12.42
N GLU A 296 27.94 2.69 12.46
CA GLU A 296 28.48 4.05 12.29
C GLU A 296 28.12 4.62 10.91
N LEU A 297 28.31 3.82 9.87
CA LEU A 297 27.90 4.18 8.51
C LEU A 297 26.41 4.51 8.42
N LEU A 298 25.54 3.70 9.04
CA LEU A 298 24.10 3.92 9.03
C LEU A 298 23.71 5.25 9.69
N ILE A 299 24.40 5.63 10.78
CA ILE A 299 24.18 6.92 11.45
C ILE A 299 24.53 8.07 10.50
N ILE A 300 25.70 8.03 9.85
CA ILE A 300 26.14 9.06 8.92
C ILE A 300 25.14 9.19 7.76
N LEU A 301 24.70 8.07 7.18
CA LEU A 301 23.72 8.07 6.10
C LEU A 301 22.38 8.67 6.52
N LYS A 302 21.92 8.42 7.76
CA LYS A 302 20.69 9.02 8.29
C LYS A 302 20.83 10.53 8.50
N ILE A 303 21.99 11.01 8.93
CA ILE A 303 22.27 12.44 9.06
C ILE A 303 22.22 13.10 7.68
N ILE A 304 22.95 12.56 6.70
CA ILE A 304 22.94 13.08 5.32
C ILE A 304 21.51 13.08 4.75
N LEU A 305 20.76 12.00 4.94
CA LEU A 305 19.37 11.90 4.54
C LEU A 305 18.51 13.01 5.15
N LYS A 306 18.67 13.26 6.45
CA LYS A 306 17.91 14.30 7.14
C LYS A 306 18.27 15.70 6.64
N LEU A 307 19.54 16.00 6.40
CA LEU A 307 19.99 17.28 5.85
C LEU A 307 19.37 17.52 4.46
N ILE A 308 19.43 16.53 3.57
CA ILE A 308 18.83 16.60 2.23
C ILE A 308 17.31 16.77 2.31
N SER A 309 16.67 16.02 3.20
CA SER A 309 15.22 16.10 3.44
C SER A 309 14.79 17.52 3.87
N ASN A 310 15.55 18.14 4.75
CA ASN A 310 15.29 19.50 5.23
C ASN A 310 15.51 20.53 4.09
N GLU A 311 16.63 20.45 3.37
CA GLU A 311 16.97 21.33 2.24
C GLU A 311 15.87 21.33 1.17
N LEU A 312 15.37 20.13 0.83
CA LEU A 312 14.38 19.96 -0.21
C LEU A 312 12.93 20.09 0.28
N ASN A 313 12.72 20.12 1.59
CA ASN A 313 11.39 19.96 2.22
C ASN A 313 10.60 18.77 1.67
N ILE A 314 11.25 17.60 1.62
CA ILE A 314 10.70 16.32 1.18
C ILE A 314 10.74 15.34 2.36
N SER A 315 9.78 14.44 2.47
CA SER A 315 9.82 13.39 3.48
C SER A 315 11.08 12.52 3.37
N PRO A 316 11.86 12.31 4.46
CA PRO A 316 13.04 11.46 4.42
C PRO A 316 12.70 10.01 4.04
N ASN A 317 11.56 9.48 4.49
CA ASN A 317 11.11 8.12 4.17
C ASN A 317 10.78 7.92 2.68
N LEU A 318 10.42 8.99 1.98
CA LEU A 318 10.23 8.97 0.55
C LEU A 318 11.57 8.80 -0.18
N ILE A 319 12.62 9.46 0.28
CA ILE A 319 13.96 9.37 -0.30
C ILE A 319 14.56 7.99 -0.01
N ALA A 320 14.67 7.62 1.27
CA ALA A 320 15.24 6.35 1.71
C ALA A 320 14.59 5.85 3.00
N THR A 321 14.27 4.56 3.05
CA THR A 321 13.91 3.89 4.30
C THR A 321 15.15 3.40 5.04
N THR A 322 15.04 3.11 6.35
CA THR A 322 16.13 2.49 7.11
C THR A 322 16.62 1.18 6.45
N SER A 323 15.69 0.37 5.93
CA SER A 323 16.03 -0.86 5.21
C SER A 323 16.79 -0.62 3.90
N ASP A 324 16.54 0.50 3.21
CA ASP A 324 17.32 0.87 2.02
C ASP A 324 18.76 1.22 2.40
N LEU A 325 18.93 1.95 3.52
CA LEU A 325 20.26 2.35 4.02
C LEU A 325 21.04 1.15 4.56
N GLU A 326 20.41 0.24 5.29
CA GLU A 326 21.03 -0.99 5.82
C GLU A 326 21.53 -1.93 4.72
N LYS A 327 20.88 -1.93 3.57
CA LYS A 327 21.24 -2.77 2.40
C LYS A 327 22.25 -2.12 1.48
N LEU A 328 22.68 -0.88 1.77
CA LEU A 328 23.67 -0.20 0.96
C LEU A 328 25.00 -0.93 0.98
N ASN A 329 25.46 -1.33 -0.20
CA ASN A 329 26.80 -1.87 -0.41
C ASN A 329 27.50 -1.00 -1.47
N PHE A 330 28.46 -0.17 -1.02
CA PHE A 330 29.15 0.77 -1.90
C PHE A 330 29.98 0.09 -3.02
N LYS A 331 30.34 -1.19 -2.84
CA LYS A 331 31.07 -1.97 -3.86
C LYS A 331 30.14 -2.47 -4.98
N ASN A 332 28.82 -2.61 -4.70
CA ASN A 332 27.84 -3.10 -5.70
C ASN A 332 26.48 -2.41 -5.52
N ASN A 333 26.36 -1.21 -6.07
CA ASN A 333 25.17 -0.35 -5.92
C ASN A 333 24.15 -0.46 -7.08
N LYS A 334 24.43 -1.25 -8.13
CA LYS A 334 23.65 -1.29 -9.38
C LYS A 334 22.15 -1.60 -9.15
N HIS A 335 21.82 -2.33 -8.10
CA HIS A 335 20.44 -2.78 -7.83
C HIS A 335 19.69 -1.92 -6.80
N SER A 336 20.36 -1.02 -6.09
CA SER A 336 19.70 -0.16 -5.11
C SER A 336 18.89 0.94 -5.80
N ARG A 337 17.63 1.13 -5.35
CA ARG A 337 16.77 2.21 -5.82
C ARG A 337 17.33 3.61 -5.53
N LEU A 338 18.22 3.72 -4.53
CA LEU A 338 18.84 4.99 -4.13
C LEU A 338 19.77 5.58 -5.20
N PHE A 339 20.24 4.75 -6.14
CA PHE A 339 21.10 5.17 -7.27
C PHE A 339 20.37 5.15 -8.61
N LYS A 340 19.03 5.28 -8.57
CA LYS A 340 18.20 5.31 -9.77
C LYS A 340 17.35 6.57 -9.78
N SER A 341 17.15 7.11 -11.00
CA SER A 341 16.21 8.18 -11.28
C SER A 341 16.36 9.37 -10.30
N TRP A 342 15.29 10.01 -9.89
CA TRP A 342 15.29 11.19 -9.01
C TRP A 342 16.02 10.96 -7.67
N ARG A 343 15.99 9.73 -7.12
CA ARG A 343 16.72 9.42 -5.88
C ARG A 343 18.23 9.52 -6.04
N ASN A 344 18.74 9.13 -7.21
CA ASN A 344 20.16 9.29 -7.49
C ASN A 344 20.56 10.77 -7.57
N GLU A 345 19.71 11.62 -8.12
CA GLU A 345 19.94 13.07 -8.20
C GLU A 345 20.01 13.70 -6.81
N VAL A 346 19.03 13.42 -5.96
CA VAL A 346 18.92 14.11 -4.66
C VAL A 346 19.77 13.47 -3.57
N PHE A 347 20.00 12.17 -3.60
CA PHE A 347 20.66 11.44 -2.52
C PHE A 347 21.86 10.60 -2.99
N GLY A 348 21.70 9.75 -3.99
CA GLY A 348 22.76 8.82 -4.43
C GLY A 348 24.04 9.53 -4.82
N ASN A 349 23.98 10.59 -5.62
CA ASN A 349 25.13 11.39 -6.03
C ASN A 349 25.76 12.14 -4.84
N LYS A 350 24.94 12.68 -3.91
CA LYS A 350 25.47 13.37 -2.72
C LYS A 350 26.21 12.40 -1.78
N ILE A 351 25.72 11.18 -1.63
CA ILE A 351 26.42 10.13 -0.86
C ILE A 351 27.78 9.81 -1.51
N LYS A 352 27.81 9.58 -2.83
CA LYS A 352 29.08 9.30 -3.53
C LYS A 352 30.09 10.44 -3.31
N LYS A 353 29.65 11.68 -3.49
CA LYS A 353 30.51 12.86 -3.27
C LYS A 353 31.02 12.95 -1.83
N PHE A 354 30.16 12.66 -0.85
CA PHE A 354 30.57 12.65 0.56
C PHE A 354 31.68 11.62 0.82
N PHE A 355 31.54 10.39 0.33
CA PHE A 355 32.55 9.35 0.52
C PHE A 355 33.81 9.53 -0.34
N ASN A 356 33.75 10.35 -1.40
CA ASN A 356 34.92 10.78 -2.17
C ASN A 356 35.60 12.02 -1.59
N ASN A 357 35.20 12.51 -0.41
CA ASN A 357 35.67 13.75 0.20
C ASN A 357 35.40 15.03 -0.64
N GLU A 358 34.40 15.00 -1.53
CA GLU A 358 33.97 16.18 -2.30
C GLU A 358 32.91 17.00 -1.57
N LEU A 359 32.27 16.42 -0.54
CA LEU A 359 31.27 17.05 0.34
C LEU A 359 31.64 16.79 1.81
N LYS A 360 31.38 17.77 2.67
CA LYS A 360 31.53 17.67 4.13
C LYS A 360 30.26 18.13 4.83
N ILE A 361 30.09 17.69 6.08
CA ILE A 361 29.04 18.23 6.99
C ILE A 361 29.68 19.38 7.77
N ILE A 362 29.07 20.55 7.70
CA ILE A 362 29.49 21.71 8.47
C ILE A 362 28.38 22.15 9.43
N SER A 363 28.78 22.83 10.50
CA SER A 363 27.85 23.47 11.45
C SER A 363 28.00 25.01 11.34
N LYS A 364 26.85 25.70 11.17
CA LYS A 364 26.76 27.17 11.24
C LYS A 364 25.54 27.51 12.10
N GLU A 365 25.72 28.30 13.15
CA GLU A 365 24.63 28.75 14.04
C GLU A 365 23.72 27.63 14.54
N ASN A 366 24.32 26.55 15.03
CA ASN A 366 23.64 25.33 15.49
C ASN A 366 22.84 24.55 14.42
N ASN A 367 22.96 24.92 13.15
CA ASN A 367 22.41 24.17 12.03
C ASN A 367 23.51 23.40 11.29
N PHE A 368 23.15 22.24 10.72
CA PHE A 368 24.08 21.40 9.95
C PHE A 368 23.72 21.45 8.46
N PHE A 369 24.74 21.50 7.61
CA PHE A 369 24.60 21.58 6.16
C PHE A 369 25.62 20.65 5.47
N LEU A 370 25.30 20.30 4.20
CA LEU A 370 26.28 19.67 3.29
C LEU A 370 26.91 20.77 2.44
N GLU A 371 28.24 20.90 2.53
CA GLU A 371 29.03 21.90 1.78
C GLU A 371 30.07 21.19 0.91
N LYS A 372 30.44 21.79 -0.23
CA LYS A 372 31.56 21.30 -1.06
C LYS A 372 32.89 21.54 -0.34
N ASN A 373 33.79 20.59 -0.47
CA ASN A 373 35.18 20.75 -0.03
C ASN A 373 35.92 21.72 -0.93
#